data_e04231599c908db29f3f078ff2d9dbdc
#
_entry.id   e04231599c908db29f3f078ff2d9dbdc
#
_cell.length_a   1.000
_cell.length_b   1.000
_cell.length_c   1.000
_cell.angle_alpha   90.00
_cell.angle_beta   90.00
_cell.angle_gamma   90.00
#
_symmetry.space_group_name_H-M   'P 1'
#
loop_
_entity.id
_entity.type
_entity.pdbx_description
1 polymer ?
#
loop_
_entity_poly.entity_id
_entity_poly.type
_entity_poly.pdbx_seq_one_letter_code
_entity_poly.pdbx_strand_id
1 'polypeptide(L)'
;MAKAYWIAAYREIHDPDKLAAYLELAGPAIAAGGGTFLARGPAAKVYEAGIPERTTLIEFESLDAAIATHESPAYQEALKALDNGVTRDLRFAEGLD
;
A
#
# COMPACT_ATOMS: atom_id res chain seq x y z
N MET A 1 -14.15 6.61 -16.73
CA MET A 1 -14.13 6.60 -15.26
C MET A 1 -12.70 6.68 -14.78
N ALA A 2 -12.46 7.47 -13.76
CA ALA A 2 -11.10 7.64 -13.26
C ALA A 2 -10.62 6.39 -12.53
N LYS A 3 -9.37 6.01 -12.80
CA LYS A 3 -8.69 5.01 -11.99
C LYS A 3 -8.33 5.61 -10.65
N ALA A 4 -7.95 4.79 -9.70
CA ALA A 4 -7.48 5.26 -8.41
C ALA A 4 -6.13 4.63 -8.08
N TYR A 5 -5.38 5.31 -7.24
CA TYR A 5 -4.03 4.90 -6.87
C TYR A 5 -3.92 4.84 -5.35
N TRP A 6 -3.42 3.72 -4.89
CA TRP A 6 -3.11 3.46 -3.48
C TRP A 6 -1.63 3.72 -3.33
N ILE A 7 -1.29 4.74 -2.57
CA ILE A 7 0.08 5.22 -2.44
C ILE A 7 0.51 5.02 -1.00
N ALA A 8 1.49 4.16 -0.79
CA ALA A 8 2.04 3.90 0.54
C ALA A 8 3.48 4.39 0.57
N ALA A 9 3.74 5.41 1.37
CA ALA A 9 5.08 5.96 1.56
C ALA A 9 5.49 5.69 3.01
N TYR A 10 6.45 4.78 3.19
CA TYR A 10 6.89 4.37 4.52
C TYR A 10 7.82 5.44 5.11
N ARG A 11 7.63 5.74 6.39
CA ARG A 11 8.48 6.66 7.12
C ARG A 11 9.51 5.91 7.94
N GLU A 12 9.10 4.82 8.58
CA GLU A 12 9.98 4.02 9.43
C GLU A 12 9.46 2.60 9.51
N ILE A 13 10.38 1.65 9.44
CA ILE A 13 10.07 0.23 9.65
C ILE A 13 10.60 -0.13 11.03
N HIS A 14 9.69 -0.37 11.98
CA HIS A 14 10.02 -0.67 13.37
C HIS A 14 10.30 -2.14 13.59
N ASP A 15 9.58 -3.01 12.87
CA ASP A 15 9.67 -4.46 13.02
C ASP A 15 9.60 -5.12 11.64
N PRO A 16 10.75 -5.45 11.06
CA PRO A 16 10.80 -6.10 9.74
C PRO A 16 10.06 -7.43 9.66
N ASP A 17 9.98 -8.17 10.76
CA ASP A 17 9.27 -9.46 10.78
C ASP A 17 7.77 -9.26 10.64
N LYS A 18 7.21 -8.24 11.30
CA LYS A 18 5.79 -7.90 11.15
C LYS A 18 5.49 -7.43 9.73
N LEU A 19 6.40 -6.64 9.16
CA LEU A 19 6.24 -6.21 7.77
C LEU A 19 6.24 -7.41 6.83
N ALA A 20 7.15 -8.36 7.01
CA ALA A 20 7.21 -9.56 6.19
C ALA A 20 5.92 -10.37 6.27
N ALA A 21 5.38 -10.55 7.48
CA ALA A 21 4.12 -11.27 7.68
C ALA A 21 2.96 -10.54 6.99
N TYR A 22 2.93 -9.19 7.10
CA TYR A 22 1.94 -8.38 6.42
C TYR A 22 2.01 -8.57 4.89
N LEU A 23 3.22 -8.53 4.32
CA LEU A 23 3.39 -8.61 2.87
C LEU A 23 2.89 -9.95 2.30
N GLU A 24 3.05 -11.05 3.04
CA GLU A 24 2.55 -12.35 2.61
C GLU A 24 1.03 -12.37 2.47
N LEU A 25 0.32 -11.60 3.29
CA LEU A 25 -1.14 -11.53 3.28
C LEU A 25 -1.66 -10.40 2.39
N ALA A 26 -0.98 -9.27 2.38
CA ALA A 26 -1.44 -8.07 1.66
C ALA A 26 -1.38 -8.25 0.15
N GLY A 27 -0.31 -8.87 -0.38
CA GLY A 27 -0.19 -9.05 -1.82
C GLY A 27 -1.37 -9.79 -2.43
N PRO A 28 -1.73 -10.99 -1.92
CA PRO A 28 -2.91 -11.71 -2.42
C PRO A 28 -4.21 -10.95 -2.20
N ALA A 29 -4.38 -10.26 -1.06
CA ALA A 29 -5.59 -9.49 -0.79
C ALA A 29 -5.78 -8.34 -1.78
N ILE A 30 -4.71 -7.63 -2.09
CA ILE A 30 -4.73 -6.52 -3.04
C ILE A 30 -5.02 -7.02 -4.45
N ALA A 31 -4.39 -8.13 -4.85
CA ALA A 31 -4.64 -8.73 -6.17
C ALA A 31 -6.09 -9.19 -6.30
N ALA A 32 -6.64 -9.81 -5.25
CA ALA A 32 -8.03 -10.25 -5.25
C ALA A 32 -9.01 -9.09 -5.37
N GLY A 33 -8.64 -7.89 -4.87
CA GLY A 33 -9.45 -6.69 -4.98
C GLY A 33 -9.30 -5.96 -6.32
N GLY A 34 -8.46 -6.47 -7.21
CA GLY A 34 -8.25 -5.88 -8.53
C GLY A 34 -7.08 -4.90 -8.60
N GLY A 35 -6.25 -4.85 -7.57
CA GLY A 35 -5.08 -3.97 -7.56
C GLY A 35 -3.95 -4.51 -8.42
N THR A 36 -3.27 -3.62 -9.12
CA THR A 36 -2.08 -3.91 -9.91
C THR A 36 -0.92 -3.10 -9.33
N PHE A 37 0.13 -3.78 -8.89
CA PHE A 37 1.33 -3.09 -8.40
C PHE A 37 2.07 -2.44 -9.56
N LEU A 38 2.24 -1.12 -9.51
CA LEU A 38 2.98 -0.36 -10.52
C LEU A 38 4.41 -0.07 -10.07
N ALA A 39 4.61 0.11 -8.77
CA ALA A 39 5.94 0.31 -8.19
C ALA A 39 5.95 -0.25 -6.78
N ARG A 40 7.08 -0.83 -6.38
CA ARG A 40 7.21 -1.45 -5.06
C ARG A 40 8.68 -1.61 -4.73
N GLY A 41 9.10 -1.04 -3.61
CA GLY A 41 10.48 -1.12 -3.15
C GLY A 41 10.93 0.22 -2.56
N PRO A 42 12.21 0.33 -2.17
CA PRO A 42 12.73 1.60 -1.64
C PRO A 42 12.65 2.70 -2.70
N ALA A 43 12.45 3.94 -2.25
CA ALA A 43 12.41 5.07 -3.18
C ALA A 43 13.74 5.17 -3.93
N ALA A 44 13.67 5.31 -5.24
CA ALA A 44 14.86 5.34 -6.10
C ALA A 44 15.62 6.65 -5.97
N LYS A 45 14.92 7.73 -5.66
CA LYS A 45 15.48 9.07 -5.51
C LYS A 45 14.53 9.90 -4.66
N VAL A 46 15.05 10.71 -3.78
CA VAL A 46 14.23 11.60 -2.94
C VAL A 46 14.73 13.04 -3.05
N TYR A 47 13.79 13.96 -2.85
CA TYR A 47 14.06 15.40 -2.79
C TYR A 47 13.28 15.95 -1.60
N GLU A 48 13.72 17.10 -1.10
CA GLU A 48 13.03 17.84 -0.05
C GLU A 48 12.76 16.95 1.17
N ALA A 49 11.50 16.77 1.56
CA ALA A 49 11.11 15.98 2.71
C ALA A 49 10.92 14.49 2.40
N GLY A 50 11.29 14.04 1.18
CA GLY A 50 11.18 12.64 0.80
C GLY A 50 12.07 11.74 1.66
N ILE A 51 11.55 10.59 2.04
CA ILE A 51 12.26 9.62 2.87
C ILE A 51 12.62 8.42 1.99
N PRO A 52 13.90 7.96 1.98
CA PRO A 52 14.34 6.88 1.10
C PRO A 52 13.96 5.50 1.64
N GLU A 53 12.68 5.35 2.00
CA GLU A 53 12.13 4.10 2.50
C GLU A 53 11.20 3.47 1.47
N ARG A 54 10.63 2.30 1.82
CA ARG A 54 9.74 1.57 0.94
C ARG A 54 8.61 2.47 0.44
N THR A 55 8.36 2.41 -0.86
CA THR A 55 7.30 3.18 -1.51
C THR A 55 6.53 2.23 -2.42
N THR A 56 5.22 2.21 -2.30
CA THR A 56 4.37 1.31 -3.08
C THR A 56 3.30 2.11 -3.81
N LEU A 57 3.13 1.81 -5.09
CA LEU A 57 2.08 2.42 -5.92
C LEU A 57 1.26 1.30 -6.52
N ILE A 58 -0.05 1.32 -6.25
CA ILE A 58 -0.98 0.30 -6.72
C ILE A 58 -2.13 0.98 -7.46
N GLU A 59 -2.47 0.45 -8.63
CA GLU A 59 -3.56 0.97 -9.44
C GLU A 59 -4.80 0.13 -9.27
N PHE A 60 -5.95 0.78 -9.13
CA PHE A 60 -7.27 0.16 -9.14
C PHE A 60 -8.12 0.82 -10.21
N GLU A 61 -9.13 0.10 -10.70
CA GLU A 61 -9.99 0.65 -11.75
C GLU A 61 -10.88 1.80 -11.25
N SER A 62 -11.09 1.90 -9.94
CA SER A 62 -11.89 2.97 -9.34
C SER A 62 -11.51 3.18 -7.88
N LEU A 63 -11.88 4.33 -7.34
CA LEU A 63 -11.69 4.62 -5.92
C LEU A 63 -12.49 3.64 -5.05
N ASP A 64 -13.71 3.33 -5.47
CA ASP A 64 -14.55 2.39 -4.73
C ASP A 64 -13.90 1.01 -4.62
N ALA A 65 -13.25 0.55 -5.69
CA ALA A 65 -12.55 -0.73 -5.68
C ALA A 65 -11.35 -0.70 -4.70
N ALA A 66 -10.61 0.40 -4.67
CA ALA A 66 -9.48 0.56 -3.76
C ALA A 66 -9.95 0.56 -2.29
N ILE A 67 -11.01 1.30 -2.00
CA ILE A 67 -11.58 1.38 -0.65
C ILE A 67 -12.11 0.01 -0.22
N ALA A 68 -12.87 -0.67 -1.10
CA ALA A 68 -13.41 -1.98 -0.80
C ALA A 68 -12.31 -3.00 -0.49
N THR A 69 -11.19 -2.91 -1.20
CA THR A 69 -10.03 -3.78 -0.96
C THR A 69 -9.43 -3.53 0.42
N HIS A 70 -9.23 -2.26 0.77
CA HIS A 70 -8.67 -1.90 2.09
C HIS A 70 -9.59 -2.38 3.21
N GLU A 71 -10.90 -2.30 3.02
CA GLU A 71 -11.88 -2.69 4.03
C GLU A 71 -12.23 -4.17 3.98
N SER A 72 -11.66 -4.93 3.05
CA SER A 72 -11.95 -6.36 2.94
C SER A 72 -11.40 -7.14 4.14
N PRO A 73 -12.06 -8.25 4.53
CA PRO A 73 -11.55 -9.09 5.61
C PRO A 73 -10.13 -9.57 5.37
N ALA A 74 -9.77 -9.91 4.13
CA ALA A 74 -8.43 -10.38 3.80
C ALA A 74 -7.37 -9.32 4.07
N TYR A 75 -7.62 -8.07 3.69
CA TYR A 75 -6.66 -7.01 3.94
C TYR A 75 -6.61 -6.63 5.42
N GLN A 76 -7.75 -6.68 6.12
CA GLN A 76 -7.78 -6.41 7.56
C GLN A 76 -6.96 -7.44 8.33
N GLU A 77 -6.93 -8.70 7.89
CA GLU A 77 -6.04 -9.70 8.48
C GLU A 77 -4.58 -9.35 8.26
N ALA A 78 -4.24 -8.82 7.08
CA ALA A 78 -2.88 -8.34 6.81
C ALA A 78 -2.50 -7.22 7.77
N LEU A 79 -3.41 -6.27 8.04
CA LEU A 79 -3.16 -5.18 8.98
C LEU A 79 -2.93 -5.67 10.41
N LYS A 80 -3.63 -6.74 10.82
CA LYS A 80 -3.39 -7.33 12.12
C LYS A 80 -1.97 -7.89 12.22
N ALA A 81 -1.48 -8.51 11.17
CA ALA A 81 -0.10 -9.02 11.13
C ALA A 81 0.91 -7.86 11.17
N LEU A 82 0.61 -6.75 10.52
CA LEU A 82 1.47 -5.58 10.52
C LEU A 82 1.53 -4.92 11.90
N ASP A 83 0.38 -4.83 12.57
CA ASP A 83 0.24 -4.27 13.91
C ASP A 83 0.95 -2.89 13.99
N ASN A 84 1.93 -2.73 14.88
CA ASN A 84 2.70 -1.49 15.01
C ASN A 84 4.06 -1.57 14.33
N GLY A 85 4.20 -2.45 13.34
CA GLY A 85 5.50 -2.73 12.71
C GLY A 85 6.08 -1.61 11.85
N VAL A 86 5.26 -0.67 11.41
CA VAL A 86 5.73 0.45 10.57
C VAL A 86 4.98 1.74 10.92
N THR A 87 5.59 2.86 10.53
CA THR A 87 4.90 4.16 10.42
C THR A 87 4.92 4.52 8.94
N ARG A 88 3.76 4.75 8.37
CA ARG A 88 3.67 5.08 6.94
C ARG A 88 2.53 6.05 6.66
N ASP A 89 2.70 6.77 5.55
CA ASP A 89 1.67 7.61 4.98
C ASP A 89 0.95 6.77 3.92
N LEU A 90 -0.31 6.47 4.14
CA LEU A 90 -1.13 5.71 3.19
C LEU A 90 -2.27 6.59 2.72
N ARG A 91 -2.33 6.82 1.42
CA ARG A 91 -3.38 7.67 0.84
C ARG A 91 -3.85 7.13 -0.48
N PHE A 92 -5.09 7.43 -0.83
CA PHE A 92 -5.67 7.09 -2.12
C PHE A 92 -5.90 8.39 -2.89
N ALA A 93 -5.58 8.38 -4.17
CA ALA A 93 -5.79 9.52 -5.04
C ALA A 93 -6.50 9.04 -6.30
N GLU A 94 -7.45 9.82 -6.79
CA GLU A 94 -8.10 9.51 -8.06
C GLU A 94 -7.26 10.00 -9.21
N GLY A 95 -7.18 9.20 -10.27
CA GLY A 95 -6.46 9.55 -11.47
C GLY A 95 -7.20 10.60 -12.28
N LEU A 96 -6.50 11.18 -13.23
CA LEU A 96 -7.11 12.11 -14.19
C LEU A 96 -7.74 11.32 -15.33
N ASP A 97 -8.90 11.74 -15.75
CA ASP A 97 -9.60 11.12 -16.89
C ASP A 97 -9.03 11.61 -18.21
#